data_cbede4d3b61151dd4a1882899646d4a8
#
_entry.id   cbede4d3b61151dd4a1882899646d4a8
#
_cell.length_a   1.000
_cell.length_b   1.000
_cell.length_c   1.000
_cell.angle_alpha   90.00
_cell.angle_beta   90.00
_cell.angle_gamma   90.00
#
_symmetry.space_group_name_H-M   'P 1'
#
loop_
_entity.id
_entity.type
_entity.pdbx_description
1 polymer ?
#
loop_
_entity_poly.entity_id
_entity_poly.type
_entity_poly.pdbx_seq_one_letter_code
_entity_poly.pdbx_strand_id
1 'polypeptide(L)'
;PDTVISRFTSIGNLEDTSTSYRVSIWMGTIAMLKDYWLCGIGPGTGAFNLVYPAYSYNAANAQHAHNLFLQIMSDGGVVALVVFLLIIFIFCRVICSALSRNRSWRARCYLAGAIGGVGGFMAQSMTDYTFYNYRVALLFFAVLALGASFARLAEQEVEDR
;
A
#
# COMPACT_ATOMS: atom_id res chain seq x y z
N PRO A 1 -4.87 20.98 -21.83
CA PRO A 1 -4.87 21.39 -20.41
C PRO A 1 -6.19 21.06 -19.74
N ASP A 2 -7.35 21.24 -20.41
CA ASP A 2 -8.68 21.04 -19.84
C ASP A 2 -8.96 19.60 -19.39
N THR A 3 -8.39 18.62 -20.06
CA THR A 3 -8.49 17.19 -19.70
C THR A 3 -7.79 16.83 -18.39
N VAL A 4 -6.72 17.52 -18.02
CA VAL A 4 -6.00 17.28 -16.74
C VAL A 4 -6.80 17.91 -15.59
N ILE A 5 -7.30 19.15 -15.78
CA ILE A 5 -8.08 19.85 -14.76
C ILE A 5 -9.40 19.10 -14.49
N SER A 6 -10.09 18.64 -15.55
CA SER A 6 -11.33 17.85 -15.38
C SER A 6 -11.09 16.53 -14.64
N ARG A 7 -9.92 15.89 -14.81
CA ARG A 7 -9.56 14.70 -14.04
C ARG A 7 -9.26 15.00 -12.57
N PHE A 8 -8.68 16.15 -12.25
CA PHE A 8 -8.46 16.55 -10.86
C PHE A 8 -9.79 16.92 -10.17
N THR A 9 -10.72 17.54 -10.86
CA THR A 9 -12.05 17.90 -10.30
C THR A 9 -12.98 16.69 -10.18
N SER A 10 -12.75 15.60 -10.94
CA SER A 10 -13.52 14.35 -10.83
C SER A 10 -13.03 13.43 -9.68
N ILE A 11 -11.88 13.74 -9.06
CA ILE A 11 -11.39 12.97 -7.92
C ILE A 11 -12.37 13.10 -6.75
N GLY A 12 -13.01 11.97 -6.39
CA GLY A 12 -14.02 11.91 -5.34
C GLY A 12 -15.47 12.16 -5.78
N ASN A 13 -15.71 12.44 -7.07
CA ASN A 13 -17.06 12.48 -7.60
C ASN A 13 -17.59 11.06 -7.83
N LEU A 14 -18.60 10.64 -7.08
CA LEU A 14 -19.26 9.34 -7.22
C LEU A 14 -20.03 9.17 -8.54
N GLU A 15 -20.25 10.24 -9.28
CA GLU A 15 -20.80 10.18 -10.64
C GLU A 15 -19.76 9.73 -11.68
N ASP A 16 -18.45 9.78 -11.35
CA ASP A 16 -17.41 9.17 -12.18
C ASP A 16 -17.53 7.64 -12.12
N THR A 17 -17.78 7.03 -13.27
CA THR A 17 -17.94 5.57 -13.42
C THR A 17 -16.75 4.78 -12.85
N SER A 18 -15.55 5.32 -12.91
CA SER A 18 -14.33 4.71 -12.36
C SER A 18 -14.33 4.71 -10.82
N THR A 19 -14.76 5.80 -10.20
CA THR A 19 -14.84 5.92 -8.74
C THR A 19 -15.97 5.05 -8.18
N SER A 20 -17.15 5.11 -8.77
CA SER A 20 -18.32 4.30 -8.35
C SER A 20 -18.04 2.79 -8.50
N TYR A 21 -17.31 2.40 -9.54
CA TYR A 21 -16.89 1.01 -9.75
C TYR A 21 -15.96 0.52 -8.63
N ARG A 22 -14.93 1.31 -8.25
CA ARG A 22 -14.04 0.96 -7.14
C ARG A 22 -14.77 0.88 -5.81
N VAL A 23 -15.66 1.84 -5.53
CA VAL A 23 -16.49 1.83 -4.31
C VAL A 23 -17.35 0.56 -4.25
N SER A 24 -17.97 0.15 -5.35
CA SER A 24 -18.74 -1.10 -5.43
C SER A 24 -17.87 -2.32 -5.12
N ILE A 25 -16.65 -2.37 -5.64
CA ILE A 25 -15.68 -3.44 -5.36
C ILE A 25 -15.29 -3.44 -3.88
N TRP A 26 -15.01 -2.28 -3.28
CA TRP A 26 -14.66 -2.17 -1.87
C TRP A 26 -15.80 -2.64 -0.97
N MET A 27 -17.05 -2.25 -1.27
CA MET A 27 -18.23 -2.72 -0.52
C MET A 27 -18.40 -4.24 -0.59
N GLY A 28 -18.26 -4.83 -1.78
CA GLY A 28 -18.28 -6.29 -1.94
C GLY A 28 -17.12 -6.98 -1.22
N THR A 29 -15.91 -6.41 -1.30
CA THR A 29 -14.74 -6.94 -0.59
C THR A 29 -14.92 -6.88 0.93
N ILE A 30 -15.46 -5.77 1.46
CA ILE A 30 -15.74 -5.64 2.90
C ILE A 30 -16.83 -6.64 3.33
N ALA A 31 -17.85 -6.88 2.50
CA ALA A 31 -18.85 -7.89 2.78
C ALA A 31 -18.23 -9.29 2.87
N MET A 32 -17.36 -9.64 1.91
CA MET A 32 -16.59 -10.89 1.90
C MET A 32 -15.70 -11.03 3.14
N LEU A 33 -15.04 -9.96 3.54
CA LEU A 33 -14.16 -9.97 4.71
C LEU A 33 -14.87 -10.15 6.04
N LYS A 34 -16.19 -9.98 6.13
CA LYS A 34 -16.95 -10.34 7.35
C LYS A 34 -16.88 -11.83 7.64
N ASP A 35 -16.84 -12.66 6.58
CA ASP A 35 -16.79 -14.11 6.70
C ASP A 35 -15.33 -14.63 6.75
N TYR A 36 -14.40 -13.94 6.10
CA TYR A 36 -12.99 -14.37 5.93
C TYR A 36 -11.96 -13.47 6.65
N TRP A 37 -12.38 -12.68 7.64
CA TRP A 37 -11.53 -11.65 8.27
C TRP A 37 -10.24 -12.18 8.91
N LEU A 38 -10.27 -13.43 9.45
CA LEU A 38 -9.14 -13.96 10.23
C LEU A 38 -8.01 -14.50 9.33
N CYS A 39 -8.34 -15.37 8.38
CA CYS A 39 -7.37 -16.09 7.55
C CYS A 39 -7.36 -15.63 6.10
N GLY A 40 -8.32 -14.78 5.70
CA GLY A 40 -8.50 -14.42 4.29
C GLY A 40 -9.02 -15.59 3.45
N ILE A 41 -8.97 -15.41 2.13
CA ILE A 41 -9.42 -16.40 1.13
C ILE A 41 -8.27 -17.10 0.42
N GLY A 42 -7.01 -16.74 0.78
CA GLY A 42 -5.80 -17.21 0.12
C GLY A 42 -5.24 -16.20 -0.89
N PRO A 43 -3.92 -16.27 -1.13
CA PRO A 43 -3.24 -15.28 -1.95
C PRO A 43 -3.54 -15.40 -3.44
N GLY A 44 -3.59 -14.25 -4.09
CA GLY A 44 -3.64 -14.13 -5.54
C GLY A 44 -5.03 -13.97 -6.14
N THR A 45 -5.03 -13.51 -7.38
CA THR A 45 -6.26 -13.20 -8.14
C THR A 45 -7.16 -14.40 -8.37
N GLY A 46 -6.61 -15.62 -8.39
CA GLY A 46 -7.38 -16.84 -8.54
C GLY A 46 -8.36 -17.07 -7.40
N ALA A 47 -7.93 -16.92 -6.15
CA ALA A 47 -8.77 -17.03 -4.96
C ALA A 47 -9.84 -15.91 -4.93
N PHE A 48 -9.42 -14.67 -5.24
CA PHE A 48 -10.34 -13.54 -5.31
C PHE A 48 -11.44 -13.75 -6.36
N ASN A 49 -11.09 -14.21 -7.56
CA ASN A 49 -12.06 -14.47 -8.63
C ASN A 49 -13.05 -15.59 -8.31
N LEU A 50 -12.69 -16.55 -7.46
CA LEU A 50 -13.58 -17.62 -7.04
C LEU A 50 -14.58 -17.19 -5.96
N VAL A 51 -14.15 -16.39 -4.99
CA VAL A 51 -14.94 -16.08 -3.80
C VAL A 51 -15.70 -14.75 -3.96
N TYR A 52 -15.05 -13.69 -4.47
CA TYR A 52 -15.61 -12.34 -4.58
C TYR A 52 -16.95 -12.27 -5.32
N PRO A 53 -17.23 -13.01 -6.40
CA PRO A 53 -18.52 -12.93 -7.13
C PRO A 53 -19.74 -13.17 -6.25
N ALA A 54 -19.63 -13.99 -5.20
CA ALA A 54 -20.72 -14.24 -4.26
C ALA A 54 -21.07 -13.02 -3.37
N TYR A 55 -20.14 -12.06 -3.26
CA TYR A 55 -20.26 -10.84 -2.46
C TYR A 55 -20.33 -9.58 -3.30
N SER A 56 -20.31 -9.70 -4.62
CA SER A 56 -20.25 -8.57 -5.55
C SER A 56 -21.38 -7.60 -5.33
N TYR A 57 -21.04 -6.32 -5.17
CA TYR A 57 -22.01 -5.23 -5.07
C TYR A 57 -22.24 -4.60 -6.45
N ASN A 58 -23.51 -4.34 -6.82
CA ASN A 58 -23.89 -3.82 -8.13
C ASN A 58 -23.33 -4.61 -9.34
N ALA A 59 -23.19 -5.93 -9.20
CA ALA A 59 -22.62 -6.81 -10.23
C ALA A 59 -21.21 -6.36 -10.71
N ALA A 60 -20.47 -5.64 -9.90
CA ALA A 60 -19.10 -5.24 -10.23
C ALA A 60 -18.20 -6.49 -10.28
N ASN A 61 -17.65 -6.79 -11.45
CA ASN A 61 -16.71 -7.89 -11.62
C ASN A 61 -15.29 -7.35 -11.42
N ALA A 62 -14.49 -7.99 -10.57
CA ALA A 62 -13.13 -7.54 -10.28
C ALA A 62 -12.18 -8.72 -10.09
N GLN A 63 -10.95 -8.55 -10.53
CA GLN A 63 -9.86 -9.52 -10.33
C GLN A 63 -9.12 -9.31 -9.01
N HIS A 64 -9.30 -8.17 -8.38
CA HIS A 64 -8.67 -7.77 -7.12
C HIS A 64 -9.43 -6.58 -6.49
N ALA A 65 -9.12 -6.27 -5.25
CA ALA A 65 -9.87 -5.28 -4.46
C ALA A 65 -9.66 -3.82 -4.86
N HIS A 66 -8.79 -3.48 -5.82
CA HIS A 66 -8.38 -2.09 -6.14
C HIS A 66 -8.03 -1.25 -4.90
N ASN A 67 -7.44 -1.87 -3.91
CA ASN A 67 -6.93 -1.28 -2.68
C ASN A 67 -5.98 -2.30 -2.06
N LEU A 68 -4.73 -1.92 -1.83
CA LEU A 68 -3.70 -2.83 -1.32
C LEU A 68 -4.05 -3.41 0.06
N PHE A 69 -4.61 -2.59 0.94
CA PHE A 69 -4.92 -3.02 2.31
C PHE A 69 -6.06 -4.04 2.33
N LEU A 70 -7.12 -3.77 1.55
CA LEU A 70 -8.23 -4.71 1.38
C LEU A 70 -7.76 -6.00 0.71
N GLN A 71 -6.84 -5.91 -0.25
CA GLN A 71 -6.29 -7.09 -0.90
C GLN A 71 -5.44 -7.93 0.06
N ILE A 72 -4.51 -7.32 0.81
CA ILE A 72 -3.71 -8.04 1.81
C ILE A 72 -4.62 -8.72 2.84
N MET A 73 -5.67 -8.04 3.28
CA MET A 73 -6.63 -8.61 4.20
C MET A 73 -7.45 -9.75 3.55
N SER A 74 -7.78 -9.63 2.26
CA SER A 74 -8.43 -10.71 1.50
C SER A 74 -7.51 -11.92 1.34
N ASP A 75 -6.22 -11.70 1.07
CA ASP A 75 -5.25 -12.76 0.83
C ASP A 75 -4.90 -13.55 2.10
N GLY A 76 -4.70 -12.89 3.24
CA GLY A 76 -4.20 -13.53 4.46
C GLY A 76 -4.84 -13.06 5.76
N GLY A 77 -6.00 -12.41 5.67
CA GLY A 77 -6.77 -11.97 6.84
C GLY A 77 -6.11 -10.81 7.59
N VAL A 78 -6.65 -10.55 8.77
CA VAL A 78 -6.16 -9.50 9.67
C VAL A 78 -4.71 -9.71 10.07
N VAL A 79 -4.25 -10.96 10.16
CA VAL A 79 -2.86 -11.27 10.55
C VAL A 79 -1.88 -10.75 9.49
N ALA A 80 -2.15 -11.00 8.21
CA ALA A 80 -1.32 -10.49 7.11
C ALA A 80 -1.31 -8.96 7.08
N LEU A 81 -2.46 -8.33 7.27
CA LEU A 81 -2.55 -6.87 7.33
C LEU A 81 -1.75 -6.29 8.49
N VAL A 82 -1.87 -6.87 9.69
CA VAL A 82 -1.12 -6.42 10.88
C VAL A 82 0.38 -6.56 10.66
N VAL A 83 0.85 -7.70 10.13
CA VAL A 83 2.27 -7.91 9.82
C VAL A 83 2.77 -6.88 8.81
N PHE A 84 2.01 -6.62 7.75
CA PHE A 84 2.36 -5.61 6.75
C PHE A 84 2.47 -4.22 7.38
N LEU A 85 1.48 -3.80 8.18
CA LEU A 85 1.50 -2.50 8.85
C LEU A 85 2.63 -2.38 9.87
N LEU A 86 2.99 -3.47 10.57
CA LEU A 86 4.14 -3.49 11.47
C LEU A 86 5.46 -3.29 10.71
N ILE A 87 5.62 -3.91 9.54
CA ILE A 87 6.81 -3.69 8.69
C ILE A 87 6.94 -2.20 8.33
N ILE A 88 5.85 -1.58 7.88
CA ILE A 88 5.84 -0.15 7.55
C ILE A 88 6.13 0.71 8.78
N PHE A 89 5.51 0.40 9.91
CA PHE A 89 5.73 1.13 11.17
C PHE A 89 7.19 1.06 11.63
N ILE A 90 7.79 -0.14 11.63
CA ILE A 90 9.19 -0.35 12.01
C ILE A 90 10.11 0.41 11.04
N PHE A 91 9.85 0.33 9.75
CA PHE A 91 10.60 1.10 8.75
C PHE A 91 10.53 2.61 9.04
N CYS A 92 9.34 3.16 9.23
CA CYS A 92 9.17 4.58 9.56
C CYS A 92 9.92 4.96 10.84
N ARG A 93 9.85 4.13 11.89
CA ARG A 93 10.58 4.37 13.14
C ARG A 93 12.10 4.41 12.94
N VAL A 94 12.63 3.46 12.18
CA VAL A 94 14.08 3.38 11.88
C VAL A 94 14.53 4.62 11.11
N ILE A 95 13.81 5.00 10.06
CA ILE A 95 14.15 6.18 9.26
C ILE A 95 14.03 7.47 10.09
N CYS A 96 12.96 7.64 10.86
CA CYS A 96 12.76 8.83 11.68
C CYS A 96 13.83 8.95 12.80
N SER A 97 14.24 7.82 13.40
CA SER A 97 15.35 7.79 14.36
C SER A 97 16.66 8.28 13.72
N ALA A 98 17.02 7.70 12.58
CA ALA A 98 18.23 8.09 11.85
C ALA A 98 18.19 9.56 11.41
N LEU A 99 17.03 10.06 10.94
CA LEU A 99 16.83 11.47 10.58
C LEU A 99 17.05 12.44 11.74
N SER A 100 16.61 12.06 12.95
CA SER A 100 16.71 12.92 14.13
C SER A 100 18.15 13.01 14.67
N ARG A 101 18.94 11.96 14.51
CA ARG A 101 20.31 11.86 15.02
C ARG A 101 21.35 12.39 14.03
N ASN A 102 21.13 12.23 12.75
CA ASN A 102 22.10 12.60 11.71
C ASN A 102 21.99 14.07 11.29
N ARG A 103 23.11 14.80 11.34
CA ARG A 103 23.21 16.21 10.91
C ARG A 103 23.70 16.39 9.47
N SER A 104 24.18 15.31 8.83
CA SER A 104 24.64 15.37 7.44
C SER A 104 23.47 15.64 6.49
N TRP A 105 23.55 16.70 5.73
CA TRP A 105 22.54 17.05 4.72
C TRP A 105 22.31 15.92 3.72
N ARG A 106 23.37 15.28 3.26
CA ARG A 106 23.28 14.16 2.30
C ARG A 106 22.51 12.99 2.87
N ALA A 107 22.86 12.54 4.08
CA ALA A 107 22.16 11.45 4.77
C ALA A 107 20.67 11.77 4.93
N ARG A 108 20.36 12.99 5.36
CA ARG A 108 18.96 13.43 5.55
C ARG A 108 18.16 13.43 4.23
N CYS A 109 18.76 13.83 3.12
CA CYS A 109 18.10 13.80 1.80
C CYS A 109 17.76 12.34 1.39
N TYR A 110 18.68 11.39 1.56
CA TYR A 110 18.41 9.98 1.23
C TYR A 110 17.33 9.37 2.13
N LEU A 111 17.40 9.62 3.42
CA LEU A 111 16.41 9.13 4.39
C LEU A 111 15.01 9.75 4.14
N ALA A 112 14.95 11.05 3.86
CA ALA A 112 13.71 11.74 3.52
C ALA A 112 13.14 11.22 2.19
N GLY A 113 13.99 10.95 1.20
CA GLY A 113 13.58 10.33 -0.07
C GLY A 113 12.99 8.94 0.12
N ALA A 114 13.61 8.11 0.96
CA ALA A 114 13.13 6.76 1.25
C ALA A 114 11.74 6.78 1.92
N ILE A 115 11.56 7.58 2.97
CA ILE A 115 10.26 7.67 3.66
C ILE A 115 9.19 8.33 2.78
N GLY A 116 9.57 9.35 1.99
CA GLY A 116 8.67 10.01 1.04
C GLY A 116 8.21 9.06 -0.07
N GLY A 117 9.13 8.26 -0.62
CA GLY A 117 8.82 7.24 -1.63
C GLY A 117 7.85 6.17 -1.11
N VAL A 118 8.11 5.64 0.09
CA VAL A 118 7.20 4.69 0.74
C VAL A 118 5.85 5.34 1.05
N GLY A 119 5.84 6.56 1.56
CA GLY A 119 4.61 7.31 1.84
C GLY A 119 3.76 7.54 0.58
N GLY A 120 4.37 7.98 -0.51
CA GLY A 120 3.70 8.15 -1.81
C GLY A 120 3.14 6.84 -2.35
N PHE A 121 3.91 5.75 -2.24
CA PHE A 121 3.45 4.42 -2.62
C PHE A 121 2.24 3.97 -1.78
N MET A 122 2.27 4.17 -0.46
CA MET A 122 1.15 3.84 0.43
C MET A 122 -0.11 4.66 0.10
N ALA A 123 0.05 5.96 -0.22
CA ALA A 123 -1.07 6.81 -0.63
C ALA A 123 -1.70 6.31 -1.96
N GLN A 124 -0.90 6.00 -2.98
CA GLN A 124 -1.38 5.42 -4.23
C GLN A 124 -2.10 4.08 -4.00
N SER A 125 -1.59 3.27 -3.09
CA SER A 125 -2.11 1.94 -2.76
C SER A 125 -3.48 1.96 -2.06
N MET A 126 -3.94 3.13 -1.61
CA MET A 126 -5.32 3.28 -1.07
C MET A 126 -6.38 3.20 -2.17
N THR A 127 -6.02 3.53 -3.41
CA THR A 127 -6.96 3.59 -4.54
C THR A 127 -6.69 2.55 -5.62
N ASP A 128 -5.61 1.75 -5.45
CA ASP A 128 -5.27 0.67 -6.36
C ASP A 128 -4.53 -0.47 -5.67
N TYR A 129 -4.55 -1.66 -6.28
CA TYR A 129 -3.76 -2.82 -5.83
C TYR A 129 -2.39 -2.81 -6.53
N THR A 130 -1.46 -2.03 -6.00
CA THR A 130 -0.15 -1.82 -6.60
C THR A 130 0.72 -3.08 -6.65
N PHE A 131 0.54 -4.05 -5.73
CA PHE A 131 1.26 -5.33 -5.75
C PHE A 131 0.75 -6.34 -6.79
N TYR A 132 -0.32 -6.02 -7.52
CA TYR A 132 -0.73 -6.81 -8.69
C TYR A 132 0.43 -6.98 -9.69
N ASN A 133 1.27 -5.94 -9.83
CA ASN A 133 2.49 -6.03 -10.59
C ASN A 133 3.66 -6.41 -9.67
N TYR A 134 4.14 -7.65 -9.80
CA TYR A 134 5.24 -8.17 -8.97
C TYR A 134 6.53 -7.34 -9.04
N ARG A 135 6.80 -6.65 -10.16
CA ARG A 135 7.97 -5.77 -10.31
C ARG A 135 7.84 -4.55 -9.39
N VAL A 136 6.64 -4.02 -9.26
CA VAL A 136 6.34 -2.90 -8.35
C VAL A 136 6.46 -3.36 -6.90
N ALA A 137 5.98 -4.55 -6.58
CA ALA A 137 6.16 -5.15 -5.25
C ALA A 137 7.64 -5.34 -4.91
N LEU A 138 8.43 -5.91 -5.83
CA LEU A 138 9.89 -6.06 -5.64
C LEU A 138 10.59 -4.70 -5.44
N LEU A 139 10.24 -3.71 -6.25
CA LEU A 139 10.80 -2.36 -6.10
C LEU A 139 10.46 -1.75 -4.74
N PHE A 140 9.23 -1.92 -4.28
CA PHE A 140 8.80 -1.44 -2.96
C PHE A 140 9.63 -2.06 -1.84
N PHE A 141 9.80 -3.40 -1.81
CA PHE A 141 10.62 -4.06 -0.80
C PHE A 141 12.11 -3.72 -0.94
N ALA A 142 12.61 -3.49 -2.15
CA ALA A 142 13.98 -3.01 -2.36
C ALA A 142 14.18 -1.61 -1.76
N VAL A 143 13.24 -0.69 -1.93
CA VAL A 143 13.29 0.66 -1.31
C VAL A 143 13.26 0.56 0.21
N LEU A 144 12.44 -0.32 0.79
CA LEU A 144 12.43 -0.57 2.24
C LEU A 144 13.79 -1.08 2.73
N ALA A 145 14.37 -2.07 2.05
CA ALA A 145 15.65 -2.67 2.42
C ALA A 145 16.80 -1.66 2.31
N LEU A 146 16.88 -0.93 1.19
CA LEU A 146 17.90 0.10 0.97
C LEU A 146 17.78 1.25 1.98
N GLY A 147 16.57 1.72 2.24
CA GLY A 147 16.31 2.77 3.22
C GLY A 147 16.73 2.35 4.62
N ALA A 148 16.37 1.14 5.05
CA ALA A 148 16.77 0.60 6.35
C ALA A 148 18.28 0.39 6.47
N SER A 149 18.93 -0.12 5.41
CA SER A 149 20.39 -0.30 5.37
C SER A 149 21.11 1.05 5.46
N PHE A 150 20.63 2.03 4.71
CA PHE A 150 21.20 3.38 4.74
C PHE A 150 21.02 4.05 6.10
N ALA A 151 19.88 3.85 6.76
CA ALA A 151 19.66 4.36 8.11
C ALA A 151 20.68 3.80 9.12
N ARG A 152 20.98 2.50 9.05
CA ARG A 152 22.01 1.86 9.90
C ARG A 152 23.40 2.44 9.65
N LEU A 153 23.80 2.62 8.39
CA LEU A 153 25.09 3.23 8.06
C LEU A 153 25.18 4.67 8.56
N ALA A 154 24.09 5.43 8.42
CA ALA A 154 24.03 6.81 8.89
C ALA A 154 24.09 6.92 10.43
N GLU A 155 23.60 5.95 11.18
CA GLU A 155 23.73 5.87 12.63
C GLU A 155 25.17 5.52 13.05
N GLN A 156 25.83 4.56 12.39
CA GLN A 156 27.23 4.19 12.65
C GLN A 156 28.19 5.37 12.45
N GLU A 157 28.01 6.17 11.39
CA GLU A 157 28.82 7.37 11.16
C GLU A 157 28.70 8.42 12.29
N VAL A 158 27.59 8.41 13.04
CA VAL A 158 27.37 9.31 14.17
C VAL A 158 28.04 8.78 15.42
N GLU A 159 28.05 7.45 15.64
CA GLU A 159 28.69 6.79 16.78
C GLU A 159 30.22 6.81 16.71
N ASP A 160 30.78 6.77 15.51
CA ASP A 160 32.23 6.79 15.26
C ASP A 160 32.85 8.20 15.38
N ARG A 161 32.07 9.26 15.62
CA ARG A 161 32.53 10.66 15.76
C ARG A 161 32.57 11.08 17.22
#